data_564daf6c774efc61f2f255674eb27a93
#
_entry.id   564daf6c774efc61f2f255674eb27a93
#
_cell.length_a   1.000
_cell.length_b   1.000
_cell.length_c   1.000
_cell.angle_alpha   90.00
_cell.angle_beta   90.00
_cell.angle_gamma   90.00
#
_symmetry.space_group_name_H-M   'P 1'
#
loop_
_entity.id
_entity.type
_entity.pdbx_description
1 polymer ?
#
loop_
_entity_poly.entity_id
_entity_poly.type
_entity_poly.pdbx_seq_one_letter_code
_entity_poly.pdbx_strand_id
1 'polypeptide(L)'
;MNIFLILGLVLSALIGLSLGLIGGGGSIITVPVLVYVLGVEAHDAVGMSLAVVGATSLAGSFLHYRRGTMHLKTALIFGAAGIIGALLGSPLTKLLSPSALMMAFGTLMLVVAILMLRRKSRTEGSDSDVPKEGLSFWKAVLAGFGVGVLTGFLGVGGGFLIVPALVMFGGLGMKDAIGTSLFVIFLNCIAGLVGHASQNQFDRNLTALVTVLAVSGTIVGTLLSHRIAAAKLQSSFAVFVLLVAVFLMTKNYGVLLGA
;
A
#
# COMPACT_ATOMS: atom_id res chain seq x y z
N MET A 1 17.30 -2.77 27.13
CA MET A 1 16.57 -2.79 25.83
C MET A 1 15.94 -1.41 25.67
N ASN A 2 16.32 -0.62 24.67
CA ASN A 2 15.90 0.77 24.54
C ASN A 2 14.38 0.82 24.31
N ILE A 3 13.67 1.70 25.01
CA ILE A 3 12.20 1.87 24.91
C ILE A 3 11.76 2.12 23.45
N PHE A 4 12.60 2.81 22.68
CA PHE A 4 12.38 3.03 21.25
C PHE A 4 12.40 1.75 20.42
N LEU A 5 13.26 0.78 20.77
CA LEU A 5 13.30 -0.52 20.11
C LEU A 5 12.00 -1.30 20.36
N ILE A 6 11.52 -1.35 21.63
CA ILE A 6 10.26 -2.01 21.98
C ILE A 6 9.10 -1.37 21.23
N LEU A 7 9.05 -0.03 21.24
CA LEU A 7 8.00 0.72 20.55
C LEU A 7 8.03 0.43 19.03
N GLY A 8 9.21 0.43 18.41
CA GLY A 8 9.39 0.12 16.99
C GLY A 8 8.94 -1.30 16.64
N LEU A 9 9.21 -2.27 17.51
CA LEU A 9 8.79 -3.66 17.32
C LEU A 9 7.26 -3.82 17.43
N VAL A 10 6.63 -3.16 18.39
CA VAL A 10 5.17 -3.13 18.51
C VAL A 10 4.53 -2.47 17.29
N LEU A 11 5.09 -1.33 16.86
CA LEU A 11 4.62 -0.65 15.65
C LEU A 11 4.81 -1.51 14.40
N SER A 12 5.88 -2.31 14.32
CA SER A 12 6.08 -3.24 13.20
C SER A 12 4.98 -4.30 13.12
N ALA A 13 4.56 -4.85 14.26
CA ALA A 13 3.42 -5.77 14.31
C ALA A 13 2.10 -5.07 13.90
N LEU A 14 1.89 -3.81 14.31
CA LEU A 14 0.72 -3.01 13.92
C LEU A 14 0.74 -2.65 12.43
N ILE A 15 1.91 -2.36 11.85
CA ILE A 15 2.08 -2.16 10.40
C ILE A 15 1.62 -3.42 9.65
N GLY A 16 2.10 -4.59 10.08
CA GLY A 16 1.71 -5.86 9.48
C GLY A 16 0.20 -6.12 9.62
N LEU A 17 -0.35 -5.89 10.80
CA LEU A 17 -1.79 -6.03 11.05
C LEU A 17 -2.61 -5.11 10.13
N SER A 18 -2.19 -3.86 9.95
CA SER A 18 -2.81 -2.91 9.04
C SER A 18 -2.71 -3.37 7.58
N LEU A 19 -1.54 -3.89 7.16
CA LEU A 19 -1.35 -4.48 5.83
C LEU A 19 -2.30 -5.66 5.59
N GLY A 20 -2.40 -6.59 6.55
CA GLY A 20 -3.27 -7.75 6.46
C GLY A 20 -4.76 -7.41 6.47
N LEU A 21 -5.16 -6.37 7.22
CA LEU A 21 -6.56 -5.93 7.31
C LEU A 21 -7.00 -5.15 6.06
N ILE A 22 -6.15 -4.27 5.56
CA ILE A 22 -6.50 -3.18 4.64
C ILE A 22 -5.81 -3.34 3.27
N GLY A 23 -4.78 -4.18 3.19
CA GLY A 23 -4.13 -4.53 1.91
C GLY A 23 -3.11 -3.53 1.37
N GLY A 24 -2.95 -2.36 1.96
CA GLY A 24 -2.03 -1.34 1.40
C GLY A 24 -1.62 -0.26 2.40
N GLY A 25 -2.41 -0.07 3.46
CA GLY A 25 -2.21 1.05 4.40
C GLY A 25 -0.91 0.98 5.20
N GLY A 26 -0.45 -0.21 5.54
CA GLY A 26 0.77 -0.39 6.33
C GLY A 26 2.06 0.04 5.62
N SER A 27 2.11 -0.04 4.29
CA SER A 27 3.30 0.35 3.52
C SER A 27 3.66 1.84 3.67
N ILE A 28 2.66 2.70 3.87
CA ILE A 28 2.87 4.15 4.05
C ILE A 28 3.60 4.47 5.36
N ILE A 29 3.31 3.69 6.42
CA ILE A 29 3.82 3.96 7.77
C ILE A 29 5.20 3.31 7.99
N THR A 30 5.57 2.30 7.18
CA THR A 30 6.79 1.52 7.42
C THR A 30 8.04 2.39 7.41
N VAL A 31 8.25 3.22 6.39
CA VAL A 31 9.43 4.10 6.30
C VAL A 31 9.48 5.10 7.46
N PRO A 32 8.41 5.85 7.79
CA PRO A 32 8.39 6.72 8.96
C PRO A 32 8.74 6.02 10.27
N VAL A 33 8.23 4.80 10.51
CA VAL A 33 8.55 4.05 11.74
C VAL A 33 10.03 3.65 11.79
N LEU A 34 10.59 3.18 10.66
CA LEU A 34 12.02 2.84 10.59
C LEU A 34 12.90 4.06 10.86
N VAL A 35 12.58 5.23 10.28
CA VAL A 35 13.38 6.44 10.41
C VAL A 35 13.20 7.10 11.77
N TYR A 36 11.95 7.40 12.16
CA TYR A 36 11.69 8.25 13.33
C TYR A 36 11.64 7.50 14.66
N VAL A 37 11.35 6.19 14.64
CA VAL A 37 11.25 5.40 15.87
C VAL A 37 12.45 4.49 16.06
N LEU A 38 12.91 3.83 14.99
CA LEU A 38 14.05 2.92 15.05
C LEU A 38 15.40 3.61 14.73
N GLY A 39 15.38 4.88 14.29
CA GLY A 39 16.58 5.66 14.04
C GLY A 39 17.38 5.21 12.81
N VAL A 40 16.76 4.50 11.89
CA VAL A 40 17.41 4.01 10.66
C VAL A 40 17.58 5.19 9.70
N GLU A 41 18.74 5.24 9.02
CA GLU A 41 18.97 6.26 7.99
C GLU A 41 17.94 6.15 6.87
N ALA A 42 17.46 7.30 6.35
CA ALA A 42 16.35 7.34 5.41
C ALA A 42 16.58 6.49 4.16
N HIS A 43 17.82 6.44 3.67
CA HIS A 43 18.17 5.64 2.49
C HIS A 43 18.03 4.13 2.76
N ASP A 44 18.57 3.67 3.89
CA ASP A 44 18.49 2.26 4.32
C ASP A 44 17.05 1.88 4.69
N ALA A 45 16.29 2.80 5.30
CA ALA A 45 14.90 2.57 5.64
C ALA A 45 14.01 2.27 4.42
N VAL A 46 14.31 2.84 3.25
CA VAL A 46 13.60 2.51 2.01
C VAL A 46 13.85 1.04 1.63
N GLY A 47 15.11 0.62 1.60
CA GLY A 47 15.48 -0.77 1.29
C GLY A 47 14.90 -1.77 2.29
N MET A 48 15.01 -1.47 3.59
CA MET A 48 14.41 -2.26 4.66
C MET A 48 12.88 -2.34 4.51
N SER A 49 12.22 -1.22 4.21
CA SER A 49 10.77 -1.21 4.05
C SER A 49 10.31 -2.07 2.87
N LEU A 50 11.04 -2.05 1.75
CA LEU A 50 10.75 -2.91 0.60
C LEU A 50 10.86 -4.39 0.97
N ALA A 51 11.87 -4.77 1.76
CA ALA A 51 12.03 -6.15 2.25
C ALA A 51 10.89 -6.56 3.20
N VAL A 52 10.59 -5.73 4.20
CA VAL A 52 9.52 -5.96 5.19
C VAL A 52 8.14 -6.02 4.52
N VAL A 53 7.81 -5.01 3.71
CA VAL A 53 6.51 -4.93 3.02
C VAL A 53 6.39 -6.03 1.97
N GLY A 54 7.47 -6.37 1.27
CA GLY A 54 7.49 -7.49 0.34
C GLY A 54 7.18 -8.83 1.02
N ALA A 55 7.87 -9.15 2.10
CA ALA A 55 7.65 -10.39 2.85
C ALA A 55 6.23 -10.46 3.47
N THR A 56 5.77 -9.37 4.07
CA THR A 56 4.41 -9.29 4.64
C THR A 56 3.34 -9.41 3.57
N SER A 57 3.52 -8.76 2.43
CA SER A 57 2.59 -8.81 1.31
C SER A 57 2.55 -10.20 0.66
N LEU A 58 3.68 -10.90 0.57
CA LEU A 58 3.74 -12.29 0.12
C LEU A 58 2.94 -13.20 1.07
N ALA A 59 3.18 -13.08 2.39
CA ALA A 59 2.48 -13.88 3.39
C ALA A 59 0.96 -13.62 3.37
N GLY A 60 0.54 -12.35 3.30
CA GLY A 60 -0.86 -11.96 3.21
C GLY A 60 -1.52 -12.44 1.91
N SER A 61 -0.86 -12.25 0.76
CA SER A 61 -1.37 -12.69 -0.54
C SER A 61 -1.53 -14.21 -0.62
N PHE A 62 -0.60 -14.97 -0.03
CA PHE A 62 -0.69 -16.44 0.04
C PHE A 62 -1.93 -16.89 0.83
N LEU A 63 -2.24 -16.24 1.97
CA LEU A 63 -3.43 -16.54 2.75
C LEU A 63 -4.72 -16.22 1.98
N HIS A 64 -4.76 -15.10 1.26
CA HIS A 64 -5.88 -14.73 0.41
C HIS A 64 -6.03 -15.67 -0.80
N TYR A 65 -4.90 -16.11 -1.39
CA TYR A 65 -4.91 -17.11 -2.47
C TYR A 65 -5.55 -18.42 -2.01
N ARG A 66 -5.14 -18.95 -0.84
CA ARG A 66 -5.71 -20.17 -0.27
C ARG A 66 -7.21 -20.07 0.04
N ARG A 67 -7.72 -18.87 0.21
CA ARG A 67 -9.14 -18.59 0.50
C ARG A 67 -9.96 -18.19 -0.73
N GLY A 68 -9.34 -18.17 -1.92
CA GLY A 68 -10.01 -17.82 -3.16
C GLY A 68 -10.39 -16.34 -3.30
N THR A 69 -9.84 -15.46 -2.42
CA THR A 69 -10.07 -14.00 -2.46
C THR A 69 -8.94 -13.24 -3.14
N MET A 70 -8.15 -13.89 -3.98
CA MET A 70 -7.07 -13.30 -4.76
C MET A 70 -7.25 -13.60 -6.24
N HIS A 71 -7.29 -12.57 -7.05
CA HIS A 71 -7.38 -12.67 -8.51
C HIS A 71 -5.99 -12.56 -9.15
N LEU A 72 -5.28 -13.70 -9.25
CA LEU A 72 -3.88 -13.76 -9.73
C LEU A 72 -3.73 -13.13 -11.11
N LYS A 73 -4.64 -13.41 -12.04
CA LYS A 73 -4.61 -12.88 -13.41
C LYS A 73 -4.69 -11.34 -13.42
N THR A 74 -5.61 -10.80 -12.64
CA THR A 74 -5.75 -9.34 -12.46
C THR A 74 -4.52 -8.74 -11.80
N ALA A 75 -3.96 -9.40 -10.78
CA ALA A 75 -2.78 -8.92 -10.07
C ALA A 75 -1.54 -8.85 -10.98
N LEU A 76 -1.32 -9.87 -11.82
CA LEU A 76 -0.20 -9.88 -12.77
C LEU A 76 -0.34 -8.79 -13.83
N ILE A 77 -1.53 -8.64 -14.44
CA ILE A 77 -1.77 -7.63 -15.46
C ILE A 77 -1.64 -6.22 -14.87
N PHE A 78 -2.30 -5.98 -13.73
CA PHE A 78 -2.27 -4.70 -13.03
C PHE A 78 -0.86 -4.36 -12.54
N GLY A 79 -0.15 -5.33 -11.96
CA GLY A 79 1.21 -5.16 -11.46
C GLY A 79 2.22 -4.87 -12.58
N ALA A 80 2.19 -5.63 -13.67
CA ALA A 80 3.07 -5.41 -14.81
C ALA A 80 2.83 -4.02 -15.44
N ALA A 81 1.56 -3.65 -15.68
CA ALA A 81 1.21 -2.33 -16.18
C ALA A 81 1.62 -1.22 -15.19
N GLY A 82 1.47 -1.47 -13.87
CA GLY A 82 1.87 -0.57 -12.81
C GLY A 82 3.37 -0.33 -12.76
N ILE A 83 4.20 -1.36 -12.91
CA ILE A 83 5.66 -1.23 -12.96
C ILE A 83 6.09 -0.37 -14.16
N ILE A 84 5.52 -0.62 -15.35
CA ILE A 84 5.79 0.19 -16.55
C ILE A 84 5.38 1.65 -16.30
N GLY A 85 4.19 1.86 -15.75
CA GLY A 85 3.69 3.20 -15.39
C GLY A 85 4.61 3.92 -14.40
N ALA A 86 5.07 3.22 -13.36
CA ALA A 86 5.96 3.79 -12.35
C ALA A 86 7.32 4.19 -12.92
N LEU A 87 7.89 3.41 -13.82
CA LEU A 87 9.13 3.75 -14.51
C LEU A 87 8.98 5.02 -15.35
N LEU A 88 7.84 5.20 -16.03
CA LEU A 88 7.54 6.39 -16.82
C LEU A 88 7.17 7.60 -15.97
N GLY A 89 6.54 7.38 -14.80
CA GLY A 89 6.16 8.43 -13.86
C GLY A 89 7.33 8.95 -13.02
N SER A 90 8.32 8.10 -12.71
CA SER A 90 9.44 8.45 -11.84
C SER A 90 10.27 9.67 -12.30
N PRO A 91 10.59 9.87 -13.58
CA PRO A 91 11.32 11.07 -14.02
C PRO A 91 10.58 12.38 -13.76
N LEU A 92 9.23 12.34 -13.76
CA LEU A 92 8.40 13.53 -13.51
C LEU A 92 8.51 14.05 -12.08
N THR A 93 8.96 13.23 -11.13
CA THR A 93 9.23 13.65 -9.73
C THR A 93 10.19 14.84 -9.68
N LYS A 94 11.16 14.90 -10.59
CA LYS A 94 12.16 15.98 -10.67
C LYS A 94 11.59 17.33 -11.07
N LEU A 95 10.35 17.37 -11.60
CA LEU A 95 9.70 18.62 -12.03
C LEU A 95 9.06 19.39 -10.89
N LEU A 96 8.84 18.76 -9.73
CA LEU A 96 8.18 19.37 -8.58
C LEU A 96 9.13 19.52 -7.41
N SER A 97 8.94 20.60 -6.62
CA SER A 97 9.58 20.70 -5.32
C SER A 97 9.08 19.61 -4.36
N PRO A 98 9.89 19.19 -3.37
CA PRO A 98 9.47 18.20 -2.39
C PRO A 98 8.13 18.53 -1.70
N SER A 99 7.92 19.80 -1.39
CA SER A 99 6.68 20.27 -0.74
C SER A 99 5.47 20.18 -1.67
N ALA A 100 5.63 20.57 -2.95
CA ALA A 100 4.58 20.45 -3.96
C ALA A 100 4.22 18.99 -4.20
N LEU A 101 5.21 18.10 -4.19
CA LEU A 101 5.01 16.66 -4.31
C LEU A 101 4.18 16.10 -3.14
N MET A 102 4.50 16.48 -1.90
CA MET A 102 3.77 16.07 -0.70
C MET A 102 2.34 16.62 -0.68
N MET A 103 2.12 17.84 -1.18
CA MET A 103 0.76 18.40 -1.31
C MET A 103 -0.05 17.70 -2.39
N ALA A 104 0.54 17.40 -3.56
CA ALA A 104 -0.12 16.63 -4.61
C ALA A 104 -0.49 15.24 -4.09
N PHE A 105 0.39 14.61 -3.33
CA PHE A 105 0.14 13.33 -2.68
C PHE A 105 -1.01 13.40 -1.66
N GLY A 106 -0.98 14.36 -0.74
CA GLY A 106 -2.04 14.59 0.23
C GLY A 106 -3.40 14.85 -0.44
N THR A 107 -3.41 15.67 -1.51
CA THR A 107 -4.62 15.95 -2.30
C THR A 107 -5.17 14.69 -2.96
N LEU A 108 -4.31 13.88 -3.57
CA LEU A 108 -4.72 12.60 -4.17
C LEU A 108 -5.31 11.66 -3.12
N MET A 109 -4.66 11.53 -1.96
CA MET A 109 -5.18 10.74 -0.84
C MET A 109 -6.53 11.23 -0.35
N LEU A 110 -6.71 12.54 -0.25
CA LEU A 110 -8.00 13.15 0.15
C LEU A 110 -9.11 12.81 -0.85
N VAL A 111 -8.85 12.98 -2.14
CA VAL A 111 -9.82 12.64 -3.20
C VAL A 111 -10.18 11.15 -3.13
N VAL A 112 -9.21 10.27 -3.03
CA VAL A 112 -9.43 8.82 -2.92
C VAL A 112 -10.26 8.47 -1.69
N ALA A 113 -9.94 9.05 -0.52
CA ALA A 113 -10.69 8.82 0.72
C ALA A 113 -12.15 9.24 0.58
N ILE A 114 -12.41 10.44 0.04
CA ILE A 114 -13.77 10.95 -0.17
C ILE A 114 -14.54 10.06 -1.14
N LEU A 115 -13.93 9.66 -2.26
CA LEU A 115 -14.57 8.78 -3.24
C LEU A 115 -14.91 7.41 -2.64
N MET A 116 -14.02 6.84 -1.82
CA MET A 116 -14.28 5.59 -1.13
C MET A 116 -15.39 5.70 -0.08
N LEU A 117 -15.45 6.81 0.67
CA LEU A 117 -16.52 7.05 1.65
C LEU A 117 -17.89 7.25 0.97
N ARG A 118 -17.92 7.93 -0.17
CA ARG A 118 -19.16 8.14 -0.94
C ARG A 118 -19.65 6.89 -1.66
N ARG A 119 -18.76 5.97 -1.98
CA ARG A 119 -19.13 4.73 -2.65
C ARG A 119 -19.77 3.77 -1.65
N LYS A 120 -21.07 3.50 -1.84
CA LYS A 120 -21.78 2.49 -1.05
C LYS A 120 -21.09 1.14 -1.22
N SER A 121 -20.63 0.54 -0.13
CA SER A 121 -20.05 -0.80 -0.19
C SER A 121 -21.05 -1.77 -0.79
N ARG A 122 -20.63 -2.51 -1.80
CA ARG A 122 -21.47 -3.61 -2.31
C ARG A 122 -21.65 -4.62 -1.18
N THR A 123 -22.88 -4.82 -0.77
CA THR A 123 -23.23 -5.79 0.26
C THR A 123 -22.95 -7.20 -0.28
N GLU A 124 -22.25 -8.01 0.48
CA GLU A 124 -22.10 -9.44 0.20
C GLU A 124 -23.51 -10.07 0.24
N GLY A 125 -24.13 -10.27 -0.89
CA GLY A 125 -25.49 -10.84 -0.92
C GLY A 125 -26.32 -10.49 -2.17
N SER A 126 -25.83 -9.59 -3.01
CA SER A 126 -26.49 -9.35 -4.31
C SER A 126 -25.87 -10.28 -5.35
N ASP A 127 -26.31 -11.52 -5.34
CA ASP A 127 -25.82 -12.63 -6.21
C ASP A 127 -26.24 -12.48 -7.68
N SER A 128 -26.81 -11.35 -8.09
CA SER A 128 -27.46 -11.27 -9.39
C SER A 128 -26.77 -10.46 -10.47
N ASP A 129 -25.67 -9.72 -10.18
CA ASP A 129 -24.95 -8.96 -11.22
C ASP A 129 -23.45 -8.80 -10.96
N VAL A 130 -22.77 -9.85 -10.54
CA VAL A 130 -21.33 -9.90 -10.69
C VAL A 130 -21.05 -10.34 -12.13
N PRO A 131 -20.46 -9.52 -12.99
CA PRO A 131 -19.85 -10.07 -14.17
C PRO A 131 -18.80 -11.07 -13.65
N LYS A 132 -19.06 -12.36 -13.82
CA LYS A 132 -18.10 -13.45 -13.57
C LYS A 132 -16.87 -13.34 -14.51
N GLU A 133 -16.88 -12.40 -15.38
CA GLU A 133 -15.72 -11.98 -16.15
C GLU A 133 -14.90 -11.06 -15.25
N GLY A 134 -13.72 -11.56 -14.86
CA GLY A 134 -12.68 -10.74 -14.22
C GLY A 134 -12.48 -9.44 -14.98
N LEU A 135 -11.92 -8.43 -14.34
CA LEU A 135 -11.62 -7.12 -14.92
C LEU A 135 -11.34 -7.27 -16.40
N SER A 136 -12.05 -6.52 -17.25
CA SER A 136 -11.68 -6.47 -18.66
C SER A 136 -10.18 -6.17 -18.74
N PHE A 137 -9.44 -6.97 -19.48
CA PHE A 137 -7.98 -6.84 -19.63
C PHE A 137 -7.54 -5.38 -19.75
N TRP A 138 -8.19 -4.63 -20.63
CA TRP A 138 -7.90 -3.22 -20.86
C TRP A 138 -8.16 -2.31 -19.66
N LYS A 139 -9.19 -2.57 -18.88
CA LYS A 139 -9.46 -1.82 -17.64
C LYS A 139 -8.39 -2.08 -16.59
N ALA A 140 -7.92 -3.31 -16.46
CA ALA A 140 -6.82 -3.66 -15.55
C ALA A 140 -5.50 -3.02 -15.98
N VAL A 141 -5.20 -3.02 -17.27
CA VAL A 141 -3.99 -2.37 -17.83
C VAL A 141 -4.05 -0.87 -17.61
N LEU A 142 -5.13 -0.20 -18.00
CA LEU A 142 -5.27 1.26 -17.85
C LEU A 142 -5.24 1.70 -16.38
N ALA A 143 -5.93 0.99 -15.51
CA ALA A 143 -5.95 1.30 -14.08
C ALA A 143 -4.56 1.03 -13.45
N GLY A 144 -3.93 -0.09 -13.77
CA GLY A 144 -2.58 -0.41 -13.28
C GLY A 144 -1.55 0.59 -13.77
N PHE A 145 -1.56 0.92 -15.06
CA PHE A 145 -0.67 1.92 -15.65
C PHE A 145 -0.87 3.30 -15.03
N GLY A 146 -2.12 3.78 -14.92
CA GLY A 146 -2.43 5.08 -14.31
C GLY A 146 -2.01 5.16 -12.85
N VAL A 147 -2.30 4.12 -12.05
CA VAL A 147 -1.81 4.02 -10.66
C VAL A 147 -0.28 3.98 -10.65
N GLY A 148 0.34 3.22 -11.54
CA GLY A 148 1.80 3.14 -11.66
C GLY A 148 2.42 4.51 -11.94
N VAL A 149 1.93 5.25 -12.94
CA VAL A 149 2.41 6.62 -13.25
C VAL A 149 2.27 7.53 -12.03
N LEU A 150 1.10 7.54 -11.37
CA LEU A 150 0.88 8.35 -10.18
C LEU A 150 1.83 8.00 -9.04
N THR A 151 2.04 6.71 -8.79
CA THR A 151 2.90 6.24 -7.70
C THR A 151 4.38 6.41 -8.00
N GLY A 152 4.79 6.24 -9.26
CA GLY A 152 6.12 6.55 -9.73
C GLY A 152 6.42 8.04 -9.64
N PHE A 153 5.49 8.89 -10.08
CA PHE A 153 5.57 10.35 -9.98
C PHE A 153 5.66 10.83 -8.52
N LEU A 154 4.85 10.25 -7.63
CA LEU A 154 4.83 10.65 -6.21
C LEU A 154 5.94 10.00 -5.38
N GLY A 155 6.66 8.99 -5.90
CA GLY A 155 7.78 8.34 -5.22
C GLY A 155 7.41 7.53 -3.96
N VAL A 156 6.14 7.17 -3.77
CA VAL A 156 5.61 6.61 -2.50
C VAL A 156 5.33 5.10 -2.57
N GLY A 157 5.93 4.37 -3.49
CA GLY A 157 5.80 2.90 -3.56
C GLY A 157 4.38 2.35 -3.79
N GLY A 158 3.36 3.19 -3.88
CA GLY A 158 2.02 2.95 -4.46
C GLY A 158 1.08 1.96 -3.80
N GLY A 159 1.48 1.26 -2.77
CA GLY A 159 0.67 0.17 -2.20
C GLY A 159 -0.76 0.56 -1.81
N PHE A 160 -0.95 1.77 -1.30
CA PHE A 160 -2.25 2.24 -0.83
C PHE A 160 -3.23 2.62 -1.96
N LEU A 161 -2.74 3.01 -3.14
CA LEU A 161 -3.59 3.35 -4.29
C LEU A 161 -4.13 2.11 -5.01
N ILE A 162 -3.48 0.97 -4.87
CA ILE A 162 -3.84 -0.26 -5.56
C ILE A 162 -5.21 -0.76 -5.09
N VAL A 163 -5.48 -0.76 -3.77
CA VAL A 163 -6.78 -1.19 -3.22
C VAL A 163 -7.94 -0.33 -3.75
N PRO A 164 -7.90 1.02 -3.62
CA PRO A 164 -8.95 1.87 -4.21
C PRO A 164 -9.11 1.68 -5.71
N ALA A 165 -8.01 1.57 -6.45
CA ALA A 165 -8.06 1.39 -7.89
C ALA A 165 -8.73 0.05 -8.28
N LEU A 166 -8.41 -1.04 -7.59
CA LEU A 166 -9.05 -2.34 -7.82
C LEU A 166 -10.54 -2.31 -7.44
N VAL A 167 -10.92 -1.60 -6.38
CA VAL A 167 -12.33 -1.45 -5.99
C VAL A 167 -13.07 -0.55 -6.97
N MET A 168 -12.51 0.61 -7.34
CA MET A 168 -13.20 1.65 -8.12
C MET A 168 -13.24 1.35 -9.60
N PHE A 169 -12.09 0.99 -10.16
CA PHE A 169 -11.93 0.73 -11.59
C PHE A 169 -11.99 -0.76 -11.89
N GLY A 170 -11.53 -1.57 -10.92
CA GLY A 170 -11.52 -3.02 -10.99
C GLY A 170 -12.87 -3.68 -10.77
N GLY A 171 -13.79 -3.01 -10.11
CA GLY A 171 -15.07 -3.60 -9.74
C GLY A 171 -14.95 -4.76 -8.75
N LEU A 172 -13.74 -5.00 -8.18
CA LEU A 172 -13.54 -6.04 -7.19
C LEU A 172 -14.22 -5.68 -5.87
N GLY A 173 -14.71 -6.69 -5.16
CA GLY A 173 -15.12 -6.55 -3.78
C GLY A 173 -13.92 -6.16 -2.89
N MET A 174 -14.17 -5.50 -1.74
CA MET A 174 -13.08 -5.03 -0.88
C MET A 174 -12.13 -6.14 -0.45
N LYS A 175 -12.64 -7.34 -0.11
CA LYS A 175 -11.80 -8.48 0.31
C LYS A 175 -10.92 -8.99 -0.83
N ASP A 176 -11.47 -9.08 -2.05
CA ASP A 176 -10.73 -9.50 -3.24
C ASP A 176 -9.70 -8.46 -3.66
N ALA A 177 -10.04 -7.17 -3.52
CA ALA A 177 -9.12 -6.08 -3.77
C ALA A 177 -7.94 -6.10 -2.80
N ILE A 178 -8.17 -6.39 -1.50
CA ILE A 178 -7.10 -6.55 -0.49
C ILE A 178 -6.17 -7.69 -0.88
N GLY A 179 -6.70 -8.89 -1.16
CA GLY A 179 -5.87 -10.05 -1.52
C GLY A 179 -5.08 -9.83 -2.80
N THR A 180 -5.73 -9.24 -3.81
CA THR A 180 -5.11 -8.95 -5.11
C THR A 180 -4.05 -7.86 -4.99
N SER A 181 -4.31 -6.80 -4.21
CA SER A 181 -3.36 -5.70 -3.99
C SER A 181 -2.09 -6.15 -3.27
N LEU A 182 -2.19 -7.03 -2.27
CA LEU A 182 -1.03 -7.57 -1.57
C LEU A 182 -0.05 -8.26 -2.53
N PHE A 183 -0.56 -9.02 -3.50
CA PHE A 183 0.32 -9.64 -4.50
C PHE A 183 0.96 -8.61 -5.45
N VAL A 184 0.22 -7.59 -5.86
CA VAL A 184 0.78 -6.48 -6.66
C VAL A 184 1.87 -5.74 -5.88
N ILE A 185 1.64 -5.46 -4.59
CA ILE A 185 2.63 -4.83 -3.71
C ILE A 185 3.89 -5.70 -3.60
N PHE A 186 3.73 -7.02 -3.44
CA PHE A 186 4.86 -7.94 -3.42
C PHE A 186 5.70 -7.86 -4.71
N LEU A 187 5.06 -7.85 -5.89
CA LEU A 187 5.77 -7.69 -7.17
C LEU A 187 6.52 -6.35 -7.26
N ASN A 188 5.86 -5.27 -6.82
CA ASN A 188 6.47 -3.94 -6.81
C ASN A 188 7.67 -3.87 -5.84
N CYS A 189 7.57 -4.53 -4.68
CA CYS A 189 8.67 -4.62 -3.72
C CYS A 189 9.87 -5.39 -4.29
N ILE A 190 9.64 -6.50 -5.00
CA ILE A 190 10.72 -7.22 -5.69
C ILE A 190 11.40 -6.30 -6.71
N ALA A 191 10.63 -5.63 -7.56
CA ALA A 191 11.17 -4.72 -8.57
C ALA A 191 11.97 -3.58 -7.92
N GLY A 192 11.46 -3.02 -6.81
CA GLY A 192 12.15 -2.00 -6.02
C GLY A 192 13.45 -2.51 -5.39
N LEU A 193 13.44 -3.72 -4.79
CA LEU A 193 14.65 -4.32 -4.21
C LEU A 193 15.73 -4.59 -5.25
N VAL A 194 15.36 -5.08 -6.43
CA VAL A 194 16.31 -5.28 -7.54
C VAL A 194 16.92 -3.94 -7.97
N GLY A 195 16.12 -2.87 -8.03
CA GLY A 195 16.61 -1.53 -8.38
C GLY A 195 17.55 -0.93 -7.32
N HIS A 196 17.42 -1.31 -6.04
CA HIS A 196 18.23 -0.81 -4.94
C HIS A 196 19.34 -1.78 -4.50
N ALA A 197 19.46 -2.95 -5.13
CA ALA A 197 20.36 -4.03 -4.67
C ALA A 197 21.85 -3.63 -4.59
N SER A 198 22.29 -2.64 -5.36
CA SER A 198 23.68 -2.17 -5.38
C SER A 198 24.05 -1.17 -4.27
N GLN A 199 23.06 -0.66 -3.53
CA GLN A 199 23.28 0.47 -2.60
C GLN A 199 22.92 0.13 -1.14
N ASN A 200 22.37 -1.06 -0.85
CA ASN A 200 21.81 -1.38 0.47
C ASN A 200 22.82 -2.07 1.39
N GLN A 201 23.28 -1.35 2.41
CA GLN A 201 23.98 -1.90 3.58
C GLN A 201 23.13 -1.84 4.85
N PHE A 202 21.85 -2.20 4.76
CA PHE A 202 20.96 -2.15 5.93
C PHE A 202 21.24 -3.30 6.93
N ASP A 203 20.97 -3.03 8.20
CA ASP A 203 21.10 -4.02 9.28
C ASP A 203 20.14 -5.21 9.04
N ARG A 204 20.74 -6.36 8.70
CA ARG A 204 20.01 -7.60 8.42
C ARG A 204 19.27 -8.13 9.64
N ASN A 205 19.83 -7.98 10.85
CA ASN A 205 19.23 -8.50 12.07
C ASN A 205 17.98 -7.68 12.44
N LEU A 206 18.09 -6.37 12.39
CA LEU A 206 16.94 -5.47 12.63
C LEU A 206 15.86 -5.71 11.58
N THR A 207 16.23 -5.81 10.29
CA THR A 207 15.30 -6.09 9.20
C THR A 207 14.57 -7.42 9.40
N ALA A 208 15.28 -8.47 9.76
CA ALA A 208 14.69 -9.78 10.01
C ALA A 208 13.71 -9.74 11.19
N LEU A 209 14.06 -9.07 12.30
CA LEU A 209 13.21 -8.95 13.47
C LEU A 209 11.93 -8.18 13.17
N VAL A 210 12.04 -7.03 12.51
CA VAL A 210 10.90 -6.21 12.04
C VAL A 210 10.02 -7.03 11.08
N THR A 211 10.64 -7.78 10.15
CA THR A 211 9.92 -8.61 9.18
C THR A 211 9.12 -9.70 9.86
N VAL A 212 9.70 -10.44 10.80
CA VAL A 212 9.01 -11.52 11.52
C VAL A 212 7.79 -10.99 12.27
N LEU A 213 7.93 -9.85 12.97
CA LEU A 213 6.83 -9.22 13.69
C LEU A 213 5.76 -8.66 12.74
N ALA A 214 6.17 -8.04 11.65
CA ALA A 214 5.23 -7.53 10.67
C ALA A 214 4.49 -8.68 9.94
N VAL A 215 5.17 -9.78 9.59
CA VAL A 215 4.53 -10.98 9.01
C VAL A 215 3.53 -11.59 9.98
N SER A 216 3.88 -11.73 11.27
CA SER A 216 2.95 -12.23 12.28
C SER A 216 1.71 -11.33 12.41
N GLY A 217 1.90 -10.02 12.43
CA GLY A 217 0.82 -9.04 12.39
C GLY A 217 -0.04 -9.18 11.13
N THR A 218 0.58 -9.37 9.97
CA THR A 218 -0.15 -9.54 8.68
C THR A 218 -0.99 -10.81 8.68
N ILE A 219 -0.49 -11.91 9.22
CA ILE A 219 -1.26 -13.15 9.34
C ILE A 219 -2.51 -12.91 10.21
N VAL A 220 -2.33 -12.29 11.38
CA VAL A 220 -3.46 -11.94 12.27
C VAL A 220 -4.43 -10.98 11.58
N GLY A 221 -3.92 -9.94 10.92
CA GLY A 221 -4.72 -8.96 10.17
C GLY A 221 -5.53 -9.60 9.05
N THR A 222 -4.91 -10.47 8.26
CA THR A 222 -5.59 -11.20 7.18
C THR A 222 -6.65 -12.16 7.71
N LEU A 223 -6.39 -12.85 8.82
CA LEU A 223 -7.38 -13.71 9.47
C LEU A 223 -8.58 -12.91 9.97
N LEU A 224 -8.33 -11.73 10.55
CA LEU A 224 -9.36 -10.84 11.07
C LEU A 224 -10.15 -10.14 9.95
N SER A 225 -9.51 -9.78 8.83
CA SER A 225 -10.17 -9.12 7.70
C SER A 225 -11.34 -9.93 7.14
N HIS A 226 -11.26 -11.27 7.18
CA HIS A 226 -12.34 -12.16 6.76
C HIS A 226 -13.55 -12.16 7.72
N ARG A 227 -13.34 -11.84 8.99
CA ARG A 227 -14.42 -11.75 9.99
C ARG A 227 -15.09 -10.37 10.01
N ILE A 228 -14.48 -9.36 9.38
CA ILE A 228 -14.99 -8.00 9.33
C ILE A 228 -15.78 -7.81 8.04
N ALA A 229 -16.93 -7.14 8.13
CA ALA A 229 -17.74 -6.81 6.96
C ALA A 229 -16.96 -5.91 5.99
N ALA A 230 -17.08 -6.16 4.69
CA ALA A 230 -16.39 -5.40 3.63
C ALA A 230 -16.62 -3.90 3.73
N ALA A 231 -17.84 -3.47 4.11
CA ALA A 231 -18.19 -2.07 4.34
C ALA A 231 -17.35 -1.42 5.46
N LYS A 232 -17.14 -2.14 6.57
CA LYS A 232 -16.31 -1.65 7.68
C LYS A 232 -14.84 -1.55 7.28
N LEU A 233 -14.32 -2.53 6.55
CA LEU A 233 -12.96 -2.49 6.00
C LEU A 233 -12.76 -1.31 5.06
N GLN A 234 -13.71 -1.07 4.16
CA GLN A 234 -13.69 0.07 3.24
C GLN A 234 -13.70 1.41 3.98
N SER A 235 -14.59 1.55 4.98
CA SER A 235 -14.67 2.78 5.78
C SER A 235 -13.42 2.99 6.62
N SER A 236 -12.89 1.95 7.28
CA SER A 236 -11.65 2.03 8.06
C SER A 236 -10.46 2.43 7.20
N PHE A 237 -10.36 1.87 5.99
CA PHE A 237 -9.33 2.25 5.03
C PHE A 237 -9.46 3.72 4.61
N ALA A 238 -10.67 4.14 4.24
CA ALA A 238 -10.91 5.51 3.81
C ALA A 238 -10.63 6.53 4.91
N VAL A 239 -11.02 6.24 6.17
CA VAL A 239 -10.71 7.10 7.34
C VAL A 239 -9.19 7.14 7.57
N PHE A 240 -8.50 6.01 7.49
CA PHE A 240 -7.04 5.97 7.63
C PHE A 240 -6.35 6.83 6.58
N VAL A 241 -6.72 6.68 5.29
CA VAL A 241 -6.18 7.49 4.20
C VAL A 241 -6.50 8.97 4.38
N LEU A 242 -7.71 9.30 4.86
CA LEU A 242 -8.12 10.67 5.17
C LEU A 242 -7.25 11.31 6.26
N LEU A 243 -6.99 10.59 7.35
CA LEU A 243 -6.14 11.09 8.44
C LEU A 243 -4.71 11.35 7.96
N VAL A 244 -4.14 10.44 7.16
CA VAL A 244 -2.81 10.63 6.59
C VAL A 244 -2.79 11.81 5.60
N ALA A 245 -3.83 11.98 4.78
CA ALA A 245 -3.96 13.09 3.86
C ALA A 245 -3.97 14.44 4.60
N VAL A 246 -4.81 14.57 5.63
CA VAL A 246 -4.90 15.78 6.45
C VAL A 246 -3.56 16.06 7.14
N PHE A 247 -2.92 15.05 7.72
CA PHE A 247 -1.60 15.20 8.35
C PHE A 247 -0.54 15.72 7.37
N LEU A 248 -0.47 15.15 6.16
CA LEU A 248 0.49 15.59 5.14
C LEU A 248 0.21 17.03 4.67
N MET A 249 -1.05 17.36 4.45
CA MET A 249 -1.43 18.70 4.01
C MET A 249 -1.12 19.74 5.09
N THR A 250 -1.48 19.50 6.35
CA THR A 250 -1.22 20.44 7.44
C THR A 250 0.28 20.65 7.68
N LYS A 251 1.09 19.58 7.60
CA LYS A 251 2.53 19.69 7.82
C LYS A 251 3.25 20.42 6.68
N ASN A 252 2.76 20.35 5.46
CA ASN A 252 3.41 20.97 4.30
C ASN A 252 2.77 22.30 3.89
N TYR A 253 1.67 22.71 4.51
CA TYR A 253 0.96 23.96 4.17
C TYR A 253 1.82 25.20 4.44
N GLY A 254 2.55 25.26 5.56
CA GLY A 254 3.43 26.39 5.91
C GLY A 254 4.58 26.59 4.93
N VAL A 255 5.13 25.49 4.38
CA VAL A 255 6.24 25.56 3.41
C VAL A 255 5.79 26.13 2.05
N LEU A 256 4.52 25.99 1.67
CA LEU A 256 3.96 26.57 0.45
C LEU A 256 3.67 28.06 0.56
N LEU A 257 3.41 28.54 1.77
CA LEU A 257 3.17 29.97 2.04
C LEU A 257 4.44 30.77 2.28
N GLY A 258 5.62 30.14 2.16
CA GLY A 258 6.91 30.82 2.31
C GLY A 258 7.23 31.22 3.77
N ALA A 259 6.62 30.52 4.75
CA ALA A 259 6.94 30.71 6.18
C ALA A 259 7.98 29.71 6.64
#